data_6b806f05ed91f6118a659bd3fe65cee0
#
_entry.id   6b806f05ed91f6118a659bd3fe65cee0
#
_cell.length_a   1.000
_cell.length_b   1.000
_cell.length_c   1.000
_cell.angle_alpha   90.00
_cell.angle_beta   90.00
_cell.angle_gamma   90.00
#
_symmetry.space_group_name_H-M   'P 1'
#
loop_
_entity.id
_entity.type
_entity.pdbx_description
1 polymer ?
#
loop_
_entity_poly.entity_id
_entity_poly.type
_entity_poly.pdbx_seq_one_letter_code
_entity_poly.pdbx_strand_id
1 'polypeptide(L)'
;VTAESVPARLPKHIHPVTAVPGRPPGVFLAGHNRITTQALTSTAQAVAGDVLGVPPAQIRASFSDDRGLLALLLALPLPVPPLARVVREPDLVGTFGGPLWARADAARSPILERVQELTGTRLSRVDIRIIGSTVTRGARVL
;
A
#
# COMPACT_ATOMS: atom_id res chain seq x y z
N VAL A 1 13.68 -1.80 45.65
CA VAL A 1 13.76 -1.73 45.29
C VAL A 1 13.61 -1.90 44.42
N THR A 2 13.51 -2.03 44.35
CA THR A 2 13.54 -2.12 43.65
C THR A 2 13.18 -1.99 42.66
N ALA A 3 12.79 -1.99 42.68
CA ALA A 3 12.40 -1.88 41.79
C ALA A 3 12.56 -1.32 41.00
N GLU A 4 12.81 -1.15 40.94
CA GLU A 4 12.94 -0.61 40.18
C GLU A 4 13.22 -0.66 39.33
N SER A 5 13.38 -0.89 39.39
CA SER A 5 13.70 -0.80 38.56
C SER A 5 13.31 -1.10 37.70
N VAL A 6 13.04 -1.36 37.60
CA VAL A 6 12.65 -1.68 36.86
C VAL A 6 12.29 -1.28 36.01
N PRO A 7 11.96 -1.19 35.85
CA PRO A 7 11.41 -0.85 34.96
C PRO A 7 11.73 -0.09 34.20
N ALA A 8 11.95 0.25 34.39
CA ALA A 8 12.27 1.16 33.79
C ALA A 8 12.78 0.80 32.67
N ARG A 9 13.26 0.22 32.57
CA ARG A 9 13.81 -0.06 31.58
C ARG A 9 13.05 -0.17 30.57
N LEU A 10 12.46 -0.64 30.57
CA LEU A 10 11.79 -0.95 29.62
C LEU A 10 11.36 0.03 28.83
N PRO A 11 10.90 0.61 29.14
CA PRO A 11 10.34 1.49 28.31
C PRO A 11 11.31 2.20 27.63
N LYS A 12 12.21 2.36 28.09
CA LYS A 12 13.03 3.01 27.48
C LYS A 12 13.22 2.63 26.23
N HIS A 13 13.29 1.66 25.97
CA HIS A 13 13.66 1.36 24.73
C HIS A 13 12.60 1.48 23.87
N ILE A 14 11.73 1.62 24.16
CA ILE A 14 10.77 1.63 23.34
C ILE A 14 10.56 2.85 22.89
N HIS A 15 10.75 3.60 23.19
CA HIS A 15 10.47 4.71 22.82
C HIS A 15 11.23 5.48 22.43
N PRO A 16 11.75 5.29 22.49
CA PRO A 16 12.54 6.16 22.19
C PRO A 16 12.19 6.70 21.05
N VAL A 17 11.86 6.33 20.62
CA VAL A 17 11.57 6.64 19.59
C VAL A 17 11.02 7.66 19.45
N THR A 18 10.75 7.79 19.86
CA THR A 18 10.23 8.54 19.91
C THR A 18 10.44 9.57 19.52
N ALA A 19 10.44 9.56 19.25
CA ALA A 19 10.41 10.44 18.76
C ALA A 19 11.00 11.52 19.05
N VAL A 20 11.30 12.06 18.47
CA VAL A 20 11.91 13.09 18.65
C VAL A 20 11.09 14.19 18.27
N PRO A 21 10.40 14.71 19.10
CA PRO A 21 9.50 15.76 18.79
C PRO A 21 10.26 16.90 18.22
N GLY A 22 9.71 17.62 17.38
CA GLY A 22 10.37 18.75 16.81
C GLY A 22 11.34 18.44 15.73
N ARG A 23 11.60 17.19 15.51
CA ARG A 23 12.50 16.88 14.46
C ARG A 23 11.77 16.90 13.15
N PRO A 24 12.30 17.52 12.14
CA PRO A 24 11.63 17.57 10.86
C PRO A 24 11.38 16.21 10.32
N PRO A 25 10.28 16.01 9.67
CA PRO A 25 9.99 14.74 9.04
C PRO A 25 11.07 14.41 8.04
N GLY A 26 11.42 13.20 7.97
CA GLY A 26 12.40 12.81 7.00
C GLY A 26 13.81 12.96 7.45
N VAL A 27 14.02 13.61 8.56
CA VAL A 27 15.35 13.71 9.08
C VAL A 27 15.47 12.68 10.13
N PHE A 28 16.29 11.68 9.91
CA PHE A 28 16.41 10.63 10.84
C PHE A 28 17.73 10.56 11.41
N LEU A 29 17.84 10.14 12.58
CA LEU A 29 19.09 9.83 13.15
C LEU A 29 19.52 8.58 12.53
N ALA A 30 20.75 8.52 12.29
CA ALA A 30 21.29 7.38 11.64
C ALA A 30 20.96 6.12 12.37
N GLY A 31 20.65 5.13 11.67
CA GLY A 31 20.49 3.83 12.25
C GLY A 31 19.22 3.60 12.97
N HIS A 32 18.36 4.54 12.89
CA HIS A 32 17.25 4.33 13.62
C HIS A 32 16.19 3.66 12.92
N ASN A 33 15.09 3.75 12.82
CA ASN A 33 13.96 3.16 12.22
C ASN A 33 14.21 2.58 10.87
N ARG A 34 14.56 1.31 10.86
CA ARG A 34 14.71 0.65 9.62
C ARG A 34 13.52 -0.17 9.39
N ILE A 35 12.86 -0.07 8.27
CA ILE A 35 11.72 -0.88 7.89
C ILE A 35 12.21 -1.96 6.95
N THR A 36 11.90 -3.20 7.25
CA THR A 36 12.37 -4.29 6.42
C THR A 36 11.65 -4.28 5.09
N THR A 37 12.30 -4.85 4.09
CA THR A 37 11.70 -4.98 2.78
C THR A 37 10.38 -5.72 2.85
N GLN A 38 10.34 -6.74 3.68
CA GLN A 38 9.11 -7.50 3.83
C GLN A 38 7.98 -6.66 4.39
N ALA A 39 8.28 -5.83 5.37
CA ALA A 39 7.26 -4.97 5.95
C ALA A 39 6.77 -3.95 4.94
N LEU A 40 7.67 -3.39 4.16
CA LEU A 40 7.29 -2.46 3.11
C LEU A 40 6.41 -3.15 2.07
N THR A 41 6.81 -4.34 1.67
CA THR A 41 6.07 -5.09 0.67
C THR A 41 4.67 -5.44 1.18
N SER A 42 4.59 -5.92 2.40
CA SER A 42 3.30 -6.29 2.98
C SER A 42 2.38 -5.09 3.11
N THR A 43 2.94 -3.96 3.51
CA THR A 43 2.14 -2.74 3.63
C THR A 43 1.63 -2.29 2.27
N ALA A 44 2.50 -2.32 1.26
CA ALA A 44 2.10 -1.92 -0.08
C ALA A 44 1.01 -2.84 -0.63
N GLN A 45 1.13 -4.14 -0.37
CA GLN A 45 0.12 -5.08 -0.81
C GLN A 45 -1.22 -4.82 -0.12
N ALA A 46 -1.19 -4.56 1.15
CA ALA A 46 -2.41 -4.29 1.90
C ALA A 46 -3.08 -3.00 1.43
N VAL A 47 -2.30 -1.96 1.23
CA VAL A 47 -2.85 -0.68 0.78
C VAL A 47 -3.42 -0.82 -0.62
N ALA A 48 -2.67 -1.44 -1.52
CA ALA A 48 -3.15 -1.60 -2.89
C ALA A 48 -4.40 -2.46 -2.94
N GLY A 49 -4.44 -3.50 -2.12
CA GLY A 49 -5.63 -4.35 -2.05
C GLY A 49 -6.85 -3.59 -1.58
N ASP A 50 -6.65 -2.72 -0.60
CA ASP A 50 -7.73 -1.94 -0.06
C ASP A 50 -8.24 -0.92 -1.09
N VAL A 51 -7.33 -0.25 -1.77
CA VAL A 51 -7.69 0.77 -2.74
C VAL A 51 -8.35 0.15 -3.99
N LEU A 52 -7.84 -0.99 -4.44
CA LEU A 52 -8.31 -1.58 -5.69
C LEU A 52 -9.29 -2.73 -5.54
N GLY A 53 -9.53 -3.17 -4.32
CA GLY A 53 -10.46 -4.27 -4.10
C GLY A 53 -9.90 -5.61 -4.54
N VAL A 54 -8.61 -5.82 -4.37
CA VAL A 54 -7.94 -7.04 -4.77
C VAL A 54 -7.35 -7.70 -3.54
N PRO A 55 -7.47 -9.03 -3.39
CA PRO A 55 -6.85 -9.67 -2.24
C PRO A 55 -5.34 -9.44 -2.25
N PRO A 56 -4.77 -9.05 -1.12
CA PRO A 56 -3.33 -8.75 -1.09
C PRO A 56 -2.47 -9.91 -1.55
N ALA A 57 -2.92 -11.13 -1.37
CA ALA A 57 -2.15 -12.29 -1.80
C ALA A 57 -1.96 -12.36 -3.31
N GLN A 58 -2.79 -11.66 -4.06
CA GLN A 58 -2.68 -11.64 -5.51
C GLN A 58 -1.86 -10.47 -6.03
N ILE A 59 -1.34 -9.66 -5.14
CA ILE A 59 -0.59 -8.48 -5.51
C ILE A 59 0.88 -8.71 -5.26
N ARG A 60 1.70 -8.40 -6.25
CA ARG A 60 3.14 -8.43 -6.06
C ARG A 60 3.63 -7.02 -5.98
N ALA A 61 4.42 -6.73 -4.97
CA ALA A 61 4.97 -5.41 -4.79
C ALA A 61 6.48 -5.50 -4.79
N SER A 62 7.12 -4.59 -5.48
CA SER A 62 8.56 -4.51 -5.46
C SER A 62 8.98 -3.06 -5.44
N PHE A 63 10.13 -2.81 -4.88
CA PHE A 63 10.65 -1.46 -4.75
C PHE A 63 11.99 -1.37 -5.44
N SER A 64 12.26 -0.24 -6.04
CA SER A 64 13.56 0.00 -6.63
C SER A 64 14.00 1.42 -6.30
N ASP A 65 15.28 1.65 -6.36
CA ASP A 65 15.81 2.97 -6.08
C ASP A 65 15.50 3.90 -7.23
N ASP A 66 15.09 5.10 -6.90
CA ASP A 66 14.80 6.10 -7.90
C ASP A 66 15.37 7.41 -7.38
N ARG A 67 16.67 7.59 -7.60
CA ARG A 67 17.36 8.82 -7.18
C ARG A 67 17.26 9.07 -5.69
N GLY A 68 17.42 8.03 -4.92
CA GLY A 68 17.37 8.17 -3.47
C GLY A 68 16.00 8.01 -2.88
N LEU A 69 14.98 7.97 -3.70
CA LEU A 69 13.64 7.66 -3.24
C LEU A 69 13.32 6.25 -3.72
N LEU A 70 12.21 5.74 -3.29
CA LEU A 70 11.81 4.41 -3.71
C LEU A 70 10.69 4.51 -4.74
N ALA A 71 10.80 3.73 -5.79
CA ALA A 71 9.73 3.58 -6.75
C ALA A 71 9.03 2.27 -6.43
N LEU A 72 7.73 2.30 -6.33
CA LEU A 72 6.93 1.12 -6.04
C LEU A 72 6.32 0.60 -7.33
N LEU A 73 6.54 -0.67 -7.60
CA LEU A 73 5.90 -1.33 -8.73
C LEU A 73 4.93 -2.37 -8.18
N LEU A 74 3.70 -2.29 -8.60
CA LEU A 74 2.67 -3.25 -8.22
C LEU A 74 2.23 -4.01 -9.45
N ALA A 75 2.16 -5.32 -9.34
CA ALA A 75 1.64 -6.18 -10.39
C ALA A 75 0.46 -6.94 -9.82
N LEU A 76 -0.69 -6.79 -10.45
CA LEU A 76 -1.90 -7.35 -9.88
C LEU A 76 -2.98 -7.54 -10.94
N PRO A 77 -3.91 -8.44 -10.69
CA PRO A 77 -5.08 -8.55 -11.54
C PRO A 77 -6.14 -7.57 -11.06
N LEU A 78 -7.02 -7.17 -11.95
CA LEU A 78 -8.13 -6.32 -11.53
C LEU A 78 -9.45 -7.06 -11.78
N PRO A 79 -10.44 -6.87 -10.90
CA PRO A 79 -11.73 -7.48 -11.12
C PRO A 79 -12.47 -6.78 -12.24
N VAL A 80 -13.14 -7.56 -13.05
CA VAL A 80 -13.94 -7.04 -14.15
C VAL A 80 -15.30 -7.71 -14.12
N PRO A 81 -16.32 -7.04 -14.60
CA PRO A 81 -17.64 -7.67 -14.68
C PRO A 81 -17.65 -8.67 -15.84
N PRO A 82 -18.55 -9.64 -15.79
CA PRO A 82 -18.69 -10.58 -16.91
C PRO A 82 -19.08 -9.81 -18.18
N LEU A 83 -18.43 -10.15 -19.28
CA LEU A 83 -18.72 -9.46 -20.53
C LEU A 83 -20.18 -9.56 -20.93
N ALA A 84 -20.78 -10.71 -20.67
CA ALA A 84 -22.19 -10.87 -21.01
C ALA A 84 -23.06 -9.85 -20.29
N ARG A 85 -22.69 -9.50 -19.08
CA ARG A 85 -23.44 -8.50 -18.35
C ARG A 85 -23.17 -7.10 -18.86
N VAL A 86 -21.94 -6.85 -19.27
CA VAL A 86 -21.60 -5.53 -19.80
C VAL A 86 -22.39 -5.24 -21.05
N VAL A 87 -22.59 -6.27 -21.86
CA VAL A 87 -23.38 -6.10 -23.09
C VAL A 87 -24.81 -5.68 -22.76
N ARG A 88 -25.39 -6.27 -21.74
CA ARG A 88 -26.74 -5.92 -21.35
C ARG A 88 -26.84 -4.66 -20.52
N GLU A 89 -25.81 -4.38 -19.77
CA GLU A 89 -25.77 -3.24 -18.87
C GLU A 89 -24.48 -2.49 -19.06
N PRO A 90 -24.39 -1.68 -20.11
CA PRO A 90 -23.12 -0.98 -20.37
C PRO A 90 -22.67 -0.09 -19.24
N ASP A 91 -23.59 0.41 -18.43
CA ASP A 91 -23.21 1.27 -17.31
C ASP A 91 -22.45 0.53 -16.23
N LEU A 92 -22.42 -0.79 -16.32
CA LEU A 92 -21.72 -1.60 -15.34
C LEU A 92 -20.23 -1.27 -15.31
N VAL A 93 -19.67 -0.88 -16.44
CA VAL A 93 -18.25 -0.52 -16.48
C VAL A 93 -17.99 0.66 -15.55
N GLY A 94 -18.87 1.65 -15.56
CA GLY A 94 -18.73 2.78 -14.66
C GLY A 94 -18.84 2.40 -13.20
N THR A 95 -19.72 1.45 -12.93
CA THR A 95 -19.89 0.97 -11.55
C THR A 95 -18.62 0.33 -11.03
N PHE A 96 -17.82 -0.27 -11.90
CA PHE A 96 -16.55 -0.85 -11.51
C PHE A 96 -15.40 0.17 -11.52
N GLY A 97 -15.70 1.43 -11.75
CA GLY A 97 -14.67 2.45 -11.73
C GLY A 97 -14.12 2.81 -13.10
N GLY A 98 -14.75 2.34 -14.15
CA GLY A 98 -14.34 2.65 -15.51
C GLY A 98 -13.41 1.60 -16.09
N PRO A 99 -12.77 1.93 -17.20
CA PRO A 99 -11.82 1.00 -17.83
C PRO A 99 -10.66 0.66 -16.93
N LEU A 100 -10.04 -0.46 -17.20
CA LEU A 100 -8.94 -0.92 -16.35
C LEU A 100 -7.84 0.10 -16.18
N TRP A 101 -7.44 0.74 -17.28
CA TRP A 101 -6.35 1.70 -17.18
C TRP A 101 -6.72 2.90 -16.32
N ALA A 102 -7.97 3.34 -16.39
CA ALA A 102 -8.41 4.48 -15.60
C ALA A 102 -8.45 4.12 -14.12
N ARG A 103 -8.85 2.90 -13.82
CA ARG A 103 -8.87 2.46 -12.43
C ARG A 103 -7.47 2.37 -11.86
N ALA A 104 -6.54 1.86 -12.64
CA ALA A 104 -5.16 1.79 -12.20
C ALA A 104 -4.58 3.18 -12.02
N ASP A 105 -4.85 4.05 -12.97
CA ASP A 105 -4.31 5.39 -12.89
C ASP A 105 -4.85 6.15 -11.68
N ALA A 106 -6.13 6.03 -11.42
CA ALA A 106 -6.74 6.71 -10.30
C ALA A 106 -6.26 6.18 -8.95
N ALA A 107 -5.76 4.96 -8.91
CA ALA A 107 -5.31 4.36 -7.66
C ALA A 107 -3.91 4.81 -7.26
N ARG A 108 -3.14 5.35 -8.16
CA ARG A 108 -1.75 5.67 -7.85
C ARG A 108 -1.56 6.63 -6.69
N SER A 109 -2.26 7.76 -6.73
CA SER A 109 -2.08 8.75 -5.67
C SER A 109 -2.52 8.25 -4.30
N PRO A 110 -3.70 7.66 -4.17
CA PRO A 110 -4.08 7.16 -2.86
C PRO A 110 -3.11 6.11 -2.32
N ILE A 111 -2.59 5.25 -3.19
CA ILE A 111 -1.65 4.24 -2.76
C ILE A 111 -0.35 4.89 -2.30
N LEU A 112 0.16 5.83 -3.09
CA LEU A 112 1.39 6.51 -2.74
C LEU A 112 1.27 7.20 -1.39
N GLU A 113 0.19 7.93 -1.21
CA GLU A 113 -0.01 8.67 0.02
C GLU A 113 -0.14 7.76 1.22
N ARG A 114 -0.92 6.69 1.09
CA ARG A 114 -1.13 5.81 2.21
C ARG A 114 0.11 5.01 2.58
N VAL A 115 0.86 4.56 1.59
CA VAL A 115 2.09 3.84 1.88
C VAL A 115 3.08 4.75 2.58
N GLN A 116 3.23 5.99 2.09
CA GLN A 116 4.12 6.94 2.74
C GLN A 116 3.68 7.23 4.17
N GLU A 117 2.40 7.41 4.35
CA GLU A 117 1.86 7.73 5.65
C GLU A 117 2.08 6.60 6.65
N LEU A 118 1.87 5.37 6.22
CA LEU A 118 2.00 4.23 7.11
C LEU A 118 3.42 3.82 7.40
N THR A 119 4.32 4.02 6.46
CA THR A 119 5.68 3.55 6.61
C THR A 119 6.70 4.64 6.90
N GLY A 120 6.34 5.87 6.62
CA GLY A 120 7.31 6.95 6.73
C GLY A 120 8.31 6.97 5.61
N THR A 121 8.18 6.08 4.64
CA THR A 121 9.10 6.00 3.52
C THR A 121 8.64 6.94 2.42
N ARG A 122 9.59 7.62 1.79
CA ARG A 122 9.24 8.51 0.70
C ARG A 122 9.30 7.78 -0.61
N LEU A 123 8.21 7.86 -1.35
CA LEU A 123 8.12 7.21 -2.65
C LEU A 123 8.20 8.25 -3.75
N SER A 124 8.88 7.90 -4.83
CA SER A 124 8.94 8.79 -5.98
C SER A 124 7.73 8.59 -6.88
N ARG A 125 7.27 7.35 -6.96
CA ARG A 125 6.11 7.06 -7.82
C ARG A 125 5.58 5.68 -7.53
N VAL A 126 4.38 5.45 -8.01
CA VAL A 126 3.76 4.13 -7.95
C VAL A 126 3.39 3.75 -9.38
N ASP A 127 3.89 2.62 -9.82
CA ASP A 127 3.56 2.08 -11.13
C ASP A 127 2.70 0.85 -10.93
N ILE A 128 1.65 0.73 -11.70
CA ILE A 128 0.74 -0.41 -11.59
C ILE A 128 0.73 -1.15 -12.91
N ARG A 129 1.05 -2.44 -12.84
CA ARG A 129 1.01 -3.30 -14.01
C ARG A 129 -0.15 -4.25 -13.82
N ILE A 130 -1.08 -4.22 -14.74
CA ILE A 130 -2.23 -5.12 -14.69
C ILE A 130 -1.82 -6.41 -15.35
N ILE A 131 -1.78 -7.49 -14.60
CA ILE A 131 -1.29 -8.77 -15.12
C ILE A 131 -2.40 -9.74 -15.44
N GLY A 132 -3.64 -9.33 -15.27
CA GLY A 132 -4.76 -10.19 -15.59
C GLY A 132 -6.05 -9.57 -15.11
N SER A 133 -7.09 -10.32 -15.28
CA SER A 133 -8.39 -9.87 -14.79
C SER A 133 -9.11 -11.04 -14.14
N THR A 134 -9.94 -10.73 -13.15
CA THR A 134 -10.72 -11.75 -12.50
C THR A 134 -12.16 -11.38 -12.73
N VAL A 135 -12.91 -12.30 -13.23
CA VAL A 135 -14.32 -12.04 -13.46
C VAL A 135 -15.06 -12.12 -12.15
N THR A 136 -15.76 -11.05 -11.85
CA THR A 136 -16.50 -10.99 -10.61
C THR A 136 -17.93 -11.36 -10.87
N ARG A 137 -18.37 -12.42 -10.18
CA ARG A 137 -19.69 -12.77 -10.37
C ARG A 137 -20.46 -12.11 -9.38
N GLY A 138 -19.97 -11.50 -8.64
CA GLY A 138 -20.51 -10.87 -7.69
C GLY A 138 -21.74 -10.60 -7.50
N ALA A 139 -22.03 -10.35 -8.14
CA ALA A 139 -23.16 -10.03 -8.08
C ALA A 139 -23.88 -10.78 -7.20
N ARG A 140 -23.57 -11.63 -7.08
CA ARG A 140 -24.18 -12.34 -6.37
C ARG A 140 -24.44 -11.83 -5.27
N VAL A 141 -24.52 -11.45 -5.12
CA VAL A 141 -24.74 -10.89 -4.18
C VAL A 141 -25.67 -10.77 -3.73
N LEU A 142 -25.94 -10.98 -3.96
CA LEU A 142 -26.62 -10.87 -3.63
C LEU A 142 -26.95 -10.69 -3.21
#